data_34e8dd1e8e2cf38b2026b83ae5c5300d
#
_entry.id   34e8dd1e8e2cf38b2026b83ae5c5300d
#
_cell.length_a   1.000
_cell.length_b   1.000
_cell.length_c   1.000
_cell.angle_alpha   90.00
_cell.angle_beta   90.00
_cell.angle_gamma   90.00
#
_symmetry.space_group_name_H-M   'P 1'
#
loop_
_entity.id
_entity.type
_entity.pdbx_description
1 polymer ?
#
loop_
_entity_poly.entity_id
_entity_poly.type
_entity_poly.pdbx_seq_one_letter_code
_entity_poly.pdbx_strand_id
1 'polypeptide(L)'
;MLALIRGAGDLATGIALRLWRSGIRVVLTDLERPTAIRRTVAFSEAIVYGETTVEDVTARLAANADEARALLAQGIVPVLADPGCACREALAPDALVDAILAKRNLGTRITDAPVVVGVGPGFTAGEDCHAVIETMRGHTLGRVIYSGSAIPNTNVPGLIGGFAGERVLRAPADGAFHSVHRIGDLVKTGDVAGYVSGEPMVCTIDGVLRGLIADGIPVRKGMKSGDVDPRGNVENCYTVSDKATAVGGGVLEAILHLSGALLED
;
A
#
# COMPACT_ATOMS: atom_id res chain seq x y z
N MET A 1 -3.40 18.95 -11.21
CA MET A 1 -3.49 17.50 -11.50
C MET A 1 -4.04 16.77 -10.29
N LEU A 2 -4.92 15.78 -10.49
CA LEU A 2 -5.50 14.91 -9.46
C LEU A 2 -5.17 13.44 -9.77
N ALA A 3 -4.53 12.74 -8.86
CA ALA A 3 -4.30 11.31 -8.93
C ALA A 3 -5.24 10.55 -7.98
N LEU A 4 -5.93 9.53 -8.48
CA LEU A 4 -6.73 8.60 -7.69
C LEU A 4 -5.98 7.29 -7.55
N ILE A 5 -5.74 6.85 -6.32
CA ILE A 5 -4.99 5.63 -6.01
C ILE A 5 -5.96 4.57 -5.47
N ARG A 6 -6.05 3.43 -6.15
CA ARG A 6 -6.75 2.23 -5.65
C ARG A 6 -5.82 1.48 -4.71
N GLY A 7 -6.23 1.37 -3.43
CA GLY A 7 -5.43 0.89 -2.33
C GLY A 7 -4.89 2.04 -1.47
N ALA A 8 -4.85 1.84 -0.15
CA ALA A 8 -4.31 2.78 0.82
C ALA A 8 -3.36 2.11 1.84
N GLY A 9 -2.84 0.92 1.52
CA GLY A 9 -1.80 0.25 2.30
C GLY A 9 -0.44 0.94 2.22
N ASP A 10 0.59 0.36 2.81
CA ASP A 10 1.93 0.97 2.96
C ASP A 10 2.58 1.39 1.64
N LEU A 11 2.48 0.59 0.58
CA LEU A 11 3.03 0.98 -0.73
C LEU A 11 2.21 2.10 -1.39
N ALA A 12 0.88 2.01 -1.35
CA ALA A 12 0.00 3.06 -1.85
C ALA A 12 0.21 4.39 -1.10
N THR A 13 0.44 4.33 0.21
CA THR A 13 0.79 5.48 1.04
C THR A 13 2.12 6.10 0.63
N GLY A 14 3.15 5.29 0.39
CA GLY A 14 4.44 5.80 -0.10
C GLY A 14 4.34 6.46 -1.47
N ILE A 15 3.48 5.93 -2.36
CA ILE A 15 3.13 6.56 -3.64
C ILE A 15 2.44 7.91 -3.37
N ALA A 16 1.41 7.92 -2.52
CA ALA A 16 0.66 9.13 -2.18
C ALA A 16 1.56 10.23 -1.62
N LEU A 17 2.46 9.90 -0.68
CA LEU A 17 3.43 10.85 -0.13
C LEU A 17 4.33 11.45 -1.22
N ARG A 18 4.81 10.62 -2.16
CA ARG A 18 5.68 11.08 -3.24
C ARG A 18 4.93 12.06 -4.16
N LEU A 19 3.71 11.72 -4.57
CA LEU A 19 2.89 12.56 -5.42
C LEU A 19 2.48 13.86 -4.71
N TRP A 20 2.03 13.76 -3.46
CA TRP A 20 1.60 14.90 -2.65
C TRP A 20 2.70 15.93 -2.46
N ARG A 21 3.88 15.49 -2.06
CA ARG A 21 5.07 16.34 -1.87
C ARG A 21 5.58 16.93 -3.19
N SER A 22 5.16 16.38 -4.33
CA SER A 22 5.46 16.91 -5.68
C SER A 22 4.35 17.83 -6.21
N GLY A 23 3.35 18.20 -5.37
CA GLY A 23 2.28 19.13 -5.72
C GLY A 23 1.10 18.50 -6.47
N ILE A 24 1.06 17.18 -6.61
CA ILE A 24 -0.07 16.44 -7.21
C ILE A 24 -1.10 16.14 -6.11
N ARG A 25 -2.34 16.58 -6.29
CA ARG A 25 -3.45 16.23 -5.38
C ARG A 25 -3.73 14.74 -5.46
N VAL A 26 -3.96 14.11 -4.32
CA VAL A 26 -4.14 12.66 -4.22
C VAL A 26 -5.41 12.32 -3.46
N VAL A 27 -6.16 11.35 -3.96
CA VAL A 27 -7.27 10.69 -3.26
C VAL A 27 -6.97 9.19 -3.26
N LEU A 28 -7.24 8.50 -2.15
CA LEU A 28 -7.07 7.04 -2.07
C LEU A 28 -8.41 6.35 -1.82
N THR A 29 -8.50 5.08 -2.23
CA THR A 29 -9.63 4.20 -1.90
C THR A 29 -9.12 2.89 -1.32
N ASP A 30 -9.88 2.28 -0.41
CA ASP A 30 -9.56 0.95 0.12
C ASP A 30 -10.84 0.21 0.55
N LEU A 31 -10.68 -0.97 1.11
CA LEU A 31 -11.74 -1.76 1.73
C LEU A 31 -12.34 -1.04 2.95
N GLU A 32 -13.62 -1.27 3.23
CA GLU A 32 -14.26 -0.82 4.48
C GLU A 32 -13.56 -1.40 5.73
N ARG A 33 -12.97 -2.58 5.61
CA ARG A 33 -12.15 -3.22 6.63
C ARG A 33 -10.77 -3.52 6.06
N PRO A 34 -9.84 -2.55 6.14
CA PRO A 34 -8.51 -2.67 5.55
C PRO A 34 -7.72 -3.85 6.12
N THR A 35 -6.91 -4.48 5.25
CA THR A 35 -6.07 -5.63 5.62
C THR A 35 -4.58 -5.30 5.61
N ALA A 36 -4.22 -4.02 5.65
CA ALA A 36 -2.84 -3.59 5.74
C ALA A 36 -2.19 -4.14 7.02
N ILE A 37 -0.98 -4.67 6.89
CA ILE A 37 -0.22 -5.16 8.06
C ILE A 37 0.75 -4.09 8.59
N ARG A 38 1.30 -3.23 7.73
CA ARG A 38 2.12 -2.09 8.14
C ARG A 38 1.24 -0.86 8.39
N ARG A 39 0.33 -1.00 9.36
CA ARG A 39 -0.76 -0.04 9.62
C ARG A 39 -0.26 1.35 9.98
N THR A 40 0.81 1.46 10.76
CA THR A 40 1.42 2.72 11.19
C THR A 40 1.95 3.60 10.05
N VAL A 41 2.06 3.05 8.85
CA VAL A 41 2.46 3.76 7.62
C VAL A 41 1.45 3.53 6.48
N ALA A 42 0.17 3.35 6.81
CA ALA A 42 -0.90 3.09 5.86
C ALA A 42 -2.04 4.09 6.03
N PHE A 43 -2.36 4.86 4.99
CA PHE A 43 -3.48 5.79 5.00
C PHE A 43 -4.85 5.11 5.12
N SER A 44 -4.93 3.79 4.89
CA SER A 44 -6.13 3.00 5.15
C SER A 44 -6.59 3.05 6.61
N GLU A 45 -5.71 3.38 7.56
CA GLU A 45 -6.09 3.58 8.97
C GLU A 45 -7.06 4.77 9.16
N ALA A 46 -7.10 5.73 8.22
CA ALA A 46 -8.11 6.78 8.23
C ALA A 46 -9.54 6.23 8.08
N ILE A 47 -9.73 5.10 7.40
CA ILE A 47 -11.04 4.42 7.30
C ILE A 47 -11.47 3.88 8.66
N VAL A 48 -10.52 3.42 9.47
CA VAL A 48 -10.78 2.81 10.78
C VAL A 48 -10.98 3.85 11.88
N TYR A 49 -10.15 4.91 11.88
CA TYR A 49 -10.07 5.89 12.97
C TYR A 49 -10.58 7.28 12.60
N GLY A 50 -11.06 7.48 11.36
CA GLY A 50 -11.47 8.77 10.82
C GLY A 50 -10.32 9.59 10.26
N GLU A 51 -9.15 9.53 10.87
CA GLU A 51 -7.94 10.27 10.48
C GLU A 51 -6.68 9.48 10.83
N THR A 52 -5.62 9.67 10.06
CA THR A 52 -4.27 9.16 10.36
C THR A 52 -3.22 10.09 9.79
N THR A 53 -2.03 10.09 10.40
CA THR A 53 -0.88 10.85 9.88
C THR A 53 0.29 9.89 9.66
N VAL A 54 0.87 9.94 8.47
CA VAL A 54 2.08 9.19 8.13
C VAL A 54 3.17 10.20 7.80
N GLU A 55 4.25 10.16 8.56
CA GLU A 55 5.32 11.16 8.54
C GLU A 55 4.73 12.57 8.78
N ASP A 56 4.70 13.43 7.76
CA ASP A 56 4.24 14.82 7.83
C ASP A 56 2.89 15.06 7.11
N VAL A 57 2.25 13.99 6.60
CA VAL A 57 1.02 14.10 5.80
C VAL A 57 -0.15 13.45 6.51
N THR A 58 -1.21 14.23 6.67
CA THR A 58 -2.48 13.78 7.27
C THR A 58 -3.44 13.31 6.20
N ALA A 59 -4.05 12.15 6.43
CA ALA A 59 -5.14 11.60 5.64
C ALA A 59 -6.40 11.47 6.49
N ARG A 60 -7.57 11.72 5.89
CA ARG A 60 -8.87 11.65 6.57
C ARG A 60 -9.90 10.89 5.73
N LEU A 61 -10.77 10.15 6.41
CA LEU A 61 -11.90 9.48 5.79
C LEU A 61 -12.83 10.53 5.15
N ALA A 62 -13.19 10.30 3.89
CA ALA A 62 -14.21 11.05 3.19
C ALA A 62 -15.39 10.14 2.85
N ALA A 63 -16.61 10.58 3.09
CA ALA A 63 -17.81 9.80 2.81
C ALA A 63 -18.15 9.72 1.32
N ASN A 64 -17.72 10.72 0.53
CA ASN A 64 -18.01 10.83 -0.90
C ASN A 64 -17.02 11.77 -1.60
N ALA A 65 -17.19 11.92 -2.93
CA ALA A 65 -16.33 12.75 -3.76
C ALA A 65 -16.35 14.25 -3.41
N ASP A 66 -17.48 14.78 -2.93
CA ASP A 66 -17.58 16.20 -2.58
C ASP A 66 -16.82 16.50 -1.28
N GLU A 67 -16.93 15.62 -0.30
CA GLU A 67 -16.12 15.71 0.92
C GLU A 67 -14.64 15.52 0.62
N ALA A 68 -14.29 14.61 -0.30
CA ALA A 68 -12.90 14.46 -0.74
C ALA A 68 -12.35 15.76 -1.35
N ARG A 69 -13.13 16.47 -2.18
CA ARG A 69 -12.72 17.78 -2.72
C ARG A 69 -12.54 18.82 -1.62
N ALA A 70 -13.44 18.83 -0.63
CA ALA A 70 -13.36 19.75 0.50
C ALA A 70 -12.10 19.50 1.36
N LEU A 71 -11.72 18.25 1.59
CA LEU A 71 -10.50 17.89 2.29
C LEU A 71 -9.23 18.27 1.50
N LEU A 72 -9.23 18.03 0.19
CA LEU A 72 -8.13 18.47 -0.69
C LEU A 72 -7.91 19.99 -0.62
N ALA A 73 -8.98 20.77 -0.56
CA ALA A 73 -8.89 22.22 -0.42
C ALA A 73 -8.31 22.68 0.96
N GLN A 74 -8.37 21.81 1.96
CA GLN A 74 -7.77 22.03 3.29
C GLN A 74 -6.32 21.52 3.40
N GLY A 75 -5.76 20.95 2.32
CA GLY A 75 -4.44 20.35 2.36
C GLY A 75 -4.39 18.99 3.07
N ILE A 76 -5.50 18.26 3.11
CA ILE A 76 -5.64 16.94 3.72
C ILE A 76 -5.86 15.91 2.62
N VAL A 77 -5.22 14.75 2.73
CA VAL A 77 -5.39 13.64 1.78
C VAL A 77 -6.68 12.87 2.09
N PRO A 78 -7.67 12.82 1.17
CA PRO A 78 -8.88 12.05 1.39
C PRO A 78 -8.66 10.56 1.16
N VAL A 79 -9.31 9.74 2.01
CA VAL A 79 -9.40 8.29 1.83
C VAL A 79 -10.87 7.88 1.84
N LEU A 80 -11.32 7.10 0.87
CA LEU A 80 -12.69 6.59 0.79
C LEU A 80 -12.73 5.08 1.01
N ALA A 81 -13.76 4.61 1.72
CA ALA A 81 -14.09 3.19 1.81
C ALA A 81 -14.84 2.77 0.54
N ASP A 82 -14.13 2.68 -0.58
CA ASP A 82 -14.66 2.41 -1.92
C ASP A 82 -13.76 1.42 -2.68
N PRO A 83 -13.85 0.11 -2.39
CA PRO A 83 -13.01 -0.91 -3.03
C PRO A 83 -13.23 -1.02 -4.54
N GLY A 84 -14.42 -0.64 -5.01
CA GLY A 84 -14.77 -0.60 -6.43
C GLY A 84 -14.21 0.61 -7.17
N CYS A 85 -13.72 1.60 -6.45
CA CYS A 85 -13.26 2.88 -7.01
C CYS A 85 -14.37 3.60 -7.82
N ALA A 86 -15.62 3.52 -7.34
CA ALA A 86 -16.78 4.13 -7.98
C ALA A 86 -16.71 5.67 -7.95
N CYS A 87 -16.04 6.24 -6.93
CA CYS A 87 -15.79 7.67 -6.82
C CYS A 87 -15.02 8.26 -8.01
N ARG A 88 -14.35 7.42 -8.83
CA ARG A 88 -13.63 7.80 -10.04
C ARG A 88 -14.51 8.61 -10.99
N GLU A 89 -15.77 8.20 -11.20
CA GLU A 89 -16.69 8.89 -12.12
C GLU A 89 -16.96 10.34 -11.66
N ALA A 90 -17.19 10.53 -10.36
CA ALA A 90 -17.43 11.84 -9.80
C ALA A 90 -16.16 12.69 -9.69
N LEU A 91 -15.02 12.10 -9.35
CA LEU A 91 -13.76 12.80 -9.18
C LEU A 91 -13.10 13.20 -10.50
N ALA A 92 -13.31 12.43 -11.58
CA ALA A 92 -12.70 12.60 -12.91
C ALA A 92 -11.18 12.85 -12.79
N PRO A 93 -10.39 11.89 -12.29
CA PRO A 93 -8.96 12.09 -12.05
C PRO A 93 -8.17 12.18 -13.35
N ASP A 94 -7.09 12.94 -13.36
CA ASP A 94 -6.11 12.99 -14.45
C ASP A 94 -5.30 11.70 -14.56
N ALA A 95 -5.07 11.05 -13.41
CA ALA A 95 -4.37 9.77 -13.34
C ALA A 95 -5.05 8.79 -12.36
N LEU A 96 -5.07 7.50 -12.72
CA LEU A 96 -5.46 6.41 -11.84
C LEU A 96 -4.26 5.48 -11.62
N VAL A 97 -3.98 5.17 -10.35
CA VAL A 97 -2.89 4.27 -9.95
C VAL A 97 -3.48 3.07 -9.23
N ASP A 98 -3.38 1.88 -9.80
CA ASP A 98 -3.77 0.66 -9.07
C ASP A 98 -2.61 0.14 -8.24
N ALA A 99 -2.69 0.37 -6.94
CA ALA A 99 -1.72 -0.03 -5.93
C ALA A 99 -2.31 -1.01 -4.88
N ILE A 100 -3.35 -1.79 -5.27
CA ILE A 100 -3.95 -2.83 -4.41
C ILE A 100 -2.95 -3.96 -4.14
N LEU A 101 -2.04 -4.24 -5.08
CA LEU A 101 -1.03 -5.31 -5.01
C LEU A 101 -1.62 -6.72 -4.90
N ALA A 102 -2.78 -6.95 -5.50
CA ALA A 102 -3.44 -8.24 -5.52
C ALA A 102 -2.72 -9.30 -6.38
N LYS A 103 -1.64 -8.92 -7.10
CA LYS A 103 -0.85 -9.76 -8.00
C LYS A 103 -1.63 -10.28 -9.21
N ARG A 104 -2.77 -9.69 -9.44
CA ARG A 104 -3.66 -9.86 -10.60
C ARG A 104 -4.47 -8.58 -10.75
N ASN A 105 -4.86 -8.25 -11.96
CA ASN A 105 -5.77 -7.13 -12.22
C ASN A 105 -7.17 -7.45 -11.63
N LEU A 106 -7.71 -6.55 -10.83
CA LEU A 106 -9.05 -6.62 -10.24
C LEU A 106 -10.04 -5.67 -10.93
N GLY A 107 -9.91 -5.51 -12.25
CA GLY A 107 -10.84 -4.76 -13.08
C GLY A 107 -10.42 -3.34 -13.42
N THR A 108 -9.15 -2.96 -13.21
CA THR A 108 -8.59 -1.71 -13.73
C THR A 108 -8.41 -1.82 -15.24
N ARG A 109 -8.82 -0.78 -15.96
CA ARG A 109 -8.75 -0.68 -17.42
C ARG A 109 -7.95 0.54 -17.85
N ILE A 110 -7.28 0.43 -18.97
CA ILE A 110 -6.50 1.53 -19.55
C ILE A 110 -7.35 2.78 -19.81
N THR A 111 -8.67 2.62 -19.93
CA THR A 111 -9.63 3.72 -20.15
C THR A 111 -10.20 4.35 -18.89
N ASP A 112 -9.75 3.93 -17.71
CA ASP A 112 -10.29 4.41 -16.42
C ASP A 112 -9.87 5.84 -16.06
N ALA A 113 -8.81 6.37 -16.69
CA ALA A 113 -8.36 7.75 -16.61
C ALA A 113 -7.48 8.09 -17.83
N PRO A 114 -7.18 9.38 -18.09
CA PRO A 114 -6.19 9.78 -19.12
C PRO A 114 -4.84 9.09 -18.95
N VAL A 115 -4.38 8.91 -17.70
CA VAL A 115 -3.18 8.14 -17.35
C VAL A 115 -3.56 7.03 -16.39
N VAL A 116 -3.28 5.77 -16.72
CA VAL A 116 -3.50 4.62 -15.84
C VAL A 116 -2.19 3.89 -15.60
N VAL A 117 -1.83 3.70 -14.32
CA VAL A 117 -0.59 3.05 -13.89
C VAL A 117 -0.89 1.85 -13.01
N GLY A 118 -0.40 0.68 -13.40
CA GLY A 118 -0.47 -0.55 -12.60
C GLY A 118 0.77 -0.73 -11.72
N VAL A 119 0.62 -1.11 -10.46
CA VAL A 119 1.76 -1.31 -9.55
C VAL A 119 2.02 -2.80 -9.32
N GLY A 120 3.14 -3.28 -9.83
CA GLY A 120 3.60 -4.66 -9.68
C GLY A 120 2.98 -5.66 -10.66
N PRO A 121 3.15 -6.97 -10.41
CA PRO A 121 2.68 -8.01 -11.30
C PRO A 121 1.15 -8.10 -11.33
N GLY A 122 0.63 -8.51 -12.47
CA GLY A 122 -0.81 -8.67 -12.71
C GLY A 122 -1.36 -7.67 -13.73
N PHE A 123 -0.52 -6.75 -14.21
CA PHE A 123 -0.83 -5.78 -15.26
C PHE A 123 0.09 -5.94 -16.45
N THR A 124 -0.42 -5.59 -17.62
CA THR A 124 0.34 -5.49 -18.88
C THR A 124 0.20 -4.06 -19.41
N ALA A 125 1.31 -3.36 -19.54
CA ALA A 125 1.34 -2.02 -20.13
C ALA A 125 1.00 -2.09 -21.62
N GLY A 126 0.09 -1.23 -22.07
CA GLY A 126 -0.49 -1.21 -23.40
C GLY A 126 -1.80 -2.00 -23.53
N GLU A 127 -2.18 -2.79 -22.50
CA GLU A 127 -3.41 -3.57 -22.45
C GLU A 127 -4.31 -3.12 -21.27
N ASP A 128 -3.84 -3.33 -20.03
CA ASP A 128 -4.58 -3.00 -18.82
C ASP A 128 -4.39 -1.55 -18.39
N CYS A 129 -3.21 -0.99 -18.66
CA CYS A 129 -2.75 0.32 -18.20
C CYS A 129 -1.72 0.91 -19.17
N HIS A 130 -1.38 2.18 -19.01
CA HIS A 130 -0.38 2.85 -19.84
C HIS A 130 1.05 2.53 -19.42
N ALA A 131 1.28 2.29 -18.12
CA ALA A 131 2.57 1.90 -17.57
C ALA A 131 2.41 0.97 -16.37
N VAL A 132 3.42 0.10 -16.17
CA VAL A 132 3.52 -0.78 -14.99
C VAL A 132 4.77 -0.39 -14.19
N ILE A 133 4.68 -0.38 -12.86
CA ILE A 133 5.83 -0.12 -11.99
C ILE A 133 6.35 -1.42 -11.40
N GLU A 134 7.65 -1.68 -11.60
CA GLU A 134 8.31 -2.86 -11.03
C GLU A 134 8.38 -2.79 -9.50
N THR A 135 7.95 -3.87 -8.85
CA THR A 135 7.95 -3.97 -7.38
C THR A 135 8.87 -5.05 -6.82
N MET A 136 9.53 -5.85 -7.67
CA MET A 136 10.52 -6.81 -7.23
C MET A 136 11.74 -6.08 -6.65
N ARG A 137 12.15 -6.46 -5.43
CA ARG A 137 13.40 -5.93 -4.85
C ARG A 137 14.60 -6.32 -5.71
N GLY A 138 15.50 -5.38 -5.94
CA GLY A 138 16.69 -5.55 -6.75
C GLY A 138 16.96 -4.33 -7.63
N HIS A 139 17.77 -4.52 -8.66
CA HIS A 139 18.27 -3.47 -9.53
C HIS A 139 17.15 -2.67 -10.27
N THR A 140 16.03 -3.32 -10.53
CA THR A 140 14.91 -2.73 -11.30
C THR A 140 13.75 -2.22 -10.45
N LEU A 141 13.87 -2.25 -9.12
CA LEU A 141 12.81 -1.76 -8.22
C LEU A 141 12.42 -0.31 -8.55
N GLY A 142 11.13 -0.07 -8.76
CA GLY A 142 10.59 1.24 -9.10
C GLY A 142 10.70 1.61 -10.58
N ARG A 143 11.29 0.78 -11.43
CA ARG A 143 11.38 1.05 -12.86
C ARG A 143 10.02 1.12 -13.51
N VAL A 144 9.84 2.09 -14.41
CA VAL A 144 8.65 2.23 -15.24
C VAL A 144 8.78 1.32 -16.46
N ILE A 145 7.71 0.56 -16.73
CA ILE A 145 7.59 -0.37 -17.86
C ILE A 145 6.46 0.15 -18.74
N TYR A 146 6.78 0.63 -19.93
CA TYR A 146 5.82 1.17 -20.88
C TYR A 146 5.31 0.11 -21.88
N SER A 147 5.87 -1.09 -21.88
CA SER A 147 5.44 -2.22 -22.70
C SER A 147 5.73 -3.53 -22.01
N GLY A 148 4.73 -4.39 -21.85
CA GLY A 148 4.85 -5.66 -21.13
C GLY A 148 4.50 -5.56 -19.65
N SER A 149 5.02 -6.50 -18.84
CA SER A 149 4.62 -6.70 -17.44
C SER A 149 5.80 -6.66 -16.49
N ALA A 150 5.52 -6.39 -15.20
CA ALA A 150 6.50 -6.56 -14.13
C ALA A 150 6.89 -8.03 -13.92
N ILE A 151 8.02 -8.25 -13.26
CA ILE A 151 8.49 -9.60 -12.92
C ILE A 151 7.40 -10.35 -12.13
N PRO A 152 7.06 -11.59 -12.52
CA PRO A 152 6.04 -12.38 -11.84
C PRO A 152 6.35 -12.56 -10.35
N ASN A 153 5.28 -12.60 -9.53
CA ASN A 153 5.44 -12.81 -8.11
C ASN A 153 6.03 -14.18 -7.78
N THR A 154 7.12 -14.20 -7.05
CA THR A 154 7.82 -15.44 -6.63
C THR A 154 7.24 -16.05 -5.35
N ASN A 155 6.33 -15.36 -4.66
CA ASN A 155 5.86 -15.68 -3.29
C ASN A 155 6.98 -15.71 -2.22
N VAL A 156 8.22 -15.39 -2.60
CA VAL A 156 9.35 -15.28 -1.67
C VAL A 156 9.52 -13.82 -1.27
N PRO A 157 9.41 -13.48 0.01
CA PRO A 157 9.67 -12.12 0.48
C PRO A 157 11.12 -11.71 0.21
N GLY A 158 11.32 -10.41 -0.07
CA GLY A 158 12.68 -9.89 -0.26
C GLY A 158 13.55 -10.03 1.00
N LEU A 159 14.83 -10.29 0.80
CA LEU A 159 15.82 -10.43 1.86
C LEU A 159 16.00 -9.10 2.61
N ILE A 160 15.92 -9.15 3.95
CA ILE A 160 16.21 -8.02 4.84
C ILE A 160 17.00 -8.57 6.03
N GLY A 161 18.19 -8.04 6.29
CA GLY A 161 19.02 -8.46 7.41
C GLY A 161 19.36 -9.95 7.42
N GLY A 162 19.43 -10.59 6.25
CA GLY A 162 19.72 -12.03 6.13
C GLY A 162 18.48 -12.94 6.18
N PHE A 163 17.28 -12.41 6.40
CA PHE A 163 16.02 -13.16 6.52
C PHE A 163 15.05 -12.82 5.38
N ALA A 164 14.33 -13.82 4.89
CA ALA A 164 13.34 -13.68 3.82
C ALA A 164 11.94 -14.11 4.28
N GLY A 165 11.62 -15.38 4.19
CA GLY A 165 10.33 -15.95 4.58
C GLY A 165 10.09 -15.93 6.07
N GLU A 166 11.14 -16.13 6.84
CA GLU A 166 11.12 -16.25 8.31
C GLU A 166 10.59 -14.98 8.99
N ARG A 167 10.80 -13.82 8.39
CA ARG A 167 10.30 -12.55 8.95
C ARG A 167 8.80 -12.33 8.73
N VAL A 168 8.13 -13.19 7.96
CA VAL A 168 6.69 -13.06 7.68
C VAL A 168 5.89 -13.94 8.61
N LEU A 169 5.09 -13.32 9.46
CA LEU A 169 4.14 -14.02 10.31
C LEU A 169 2.87 -14.35 9.51
N ARG A 170 2.48 -15.61 9.51
CA ARG A 170 1.30 -16.10 8.80
C ARG A 170 0.25 -16.59 9.79
N ALA A 171 -1.02 -16.33 9.49
CA ALA A 171 -2.14 -16.82 10.29
C ALA A 171 -2.08 -18.35 10.42
N PRO A 172 -2.11 -18.92 11.65
CA PRO A 172 -2.01 -20.34 11.89
C PRO A 172 -3.30 -21.10 11.54
N ALA A 173 -4.45 -20.41 11.57
CA ALA A 173 -5.79 -20.96 11.31
C ALA A 173 -6.67 -19.93 10.57
N ASP A 174 -7.87 -20.34 10.17
CA ASP A 174 -8.94 -19.45 9.75
C ASP A 174 -9.63 -18.85 10.98
N GLY A 175 -10.01 -17.57 10.95
CA GLY A 175 -10.74 -16.92 12.05
C GLY A 175 -10.38 -15.45 12.21
N ALA A 176 -10.89 -14.83 13.28
CA ALA A 176 -10.52 -13.48 13.65
C ALA A 176 -9.13 -13.47 14.31
N PHE A 177 -8.29 -12.52 13.94
CA PHE A 177 -7.00 -12.30 14.57
C PHE A 177 -7.16 -11.52 15.87
N HIS A 178 -6.44 -11.92 16.92
CA HIS A 178 -6.37 -11.22 18.21
C HIS A 178 -4.91 -10.96 18.58
N SER A 179 -4.55 -9.67 18.66
CA SER A 179 -3.17 -9.25 18.92
C SER A 179 -2.77 -9.39 20.38
N VAL A 180 -1.53 -9.79 20.62
CA VAL A 180 -0.87 -9.78 21.95
C VAL A 180 0.13 -8.63 22.00
N HIS A 181 0.85 -8.42 20.92
CA HIS A 181 1.84 -7.35 20.76
C HIS A 181 1.31 -6.20 19.90
N ARG A 182 2.07 -5.09 19.89
CA ARG A 182 1.82 -3.91 19.06
C ARG A 182 2.95 -3.72 18.04
N ILE A 183 2.65 -3.02 16.94
CA ILE A 183 3.69 -2.57 16.03
C ILE A 183 4.65 -1.65 16.80
N GLY A 184 5.96 -1.91 16.68
CA GLY A 184 7.02 -1.22 17.41
C GLY A 184 7.58 -2.03 18.59
N ASP A 185 6.91 -3.08 19.04
CA ASP A 185 7.43 -3.95 20.11
C ASP A 185 8.66 -4.73 19.61
N LEU A 186 9.67 -4.81 20.45
CA LEU A 186 10.79 -5.75 20.27
C LEU A 186 10.35 -7.15 20.67
N VAL A 187 10.54 -8.11 19.78
CA VAL A 187 10.13 -9.50 19.96
C VAL A 187 11.30 -10.45 19.80
N LYS A 188 11.18 -11.60 20.41
CA LYS A 188 12.12 -12.71 20.34
C LYS A 188 11.52 -13.89 19.59
N THR A 189 12.38 -14.74 19.05
CA THR A 189 11.99 -16.04 18.52
C THR A 189 11.23 -16.82 19.59
N GLY A 190 10.01 -17.27 19.26
CA GLY A 190 9.11 -17.97 20.18
C GLY A 190 8.03 -17.08 20.81
N ASP A 191 8.15 -15.76 20.77
CA ASP A 191 7.12 -14.86 21.28
C ASP A 191 5.83 -15.00 20.47
N VAL A 192 4.68 -14.91 21.14
CA VAL A 192 3.36 -15.00 20.50
C VAL A 192 2.89 -13.59 20.09
N ALA A 193 2.87 -13.30 18.79
CA ALA A 193 2.41 -12.03 18.28
C ALA A 193 0.89 -11.84 18.36
N GLY A 194 0.13 -12.94 18.38
CA GLY A 194 -1.32 -12.94 18.49
C GLY A 194 -1.89 -14.35 18.33
N TYR A 195 -3.21 -14.46 18.31
CA TYR A 195 -3.95 -15.71 18.18
C TYR A 195 -4.98 -15.65 17.06
N VAL A 196 -5.26 -16.79 16.43
CA VAL A 196 -6.40 -17.00 15.51
C VAL A 196 -7.09 -18.29 15.91
N SER A 197 -8.37 -18.20 16.29
CA SER A 197 -9.15 -19.38 16.76
C SER A 197 -8.44 -20.19 17.86
N GLY A 198 -7.72 -19.49 18.77
CA GLY A 198 -6.97 -20.13 19.87
C GLY A 198 -5.56 -20.60 19.47
N GLU A 199 -5.22 -20.67 18.19
CA GLU A 199 -3.90 -21.08 17.71
C GLU A 199 -2.91 -19.89 17.74
N PRO A 200 -1.70 -20.03 18.30
CA PRO A 200 -0.74 -18.94 18.40
C PRO A 200 -0.05 -18.64 17.06
N MET A 201 0.07 -17.36 16.73
CA MET A 201 0.94 -16.86 15.67
C MET A 201 2.29 -16.45 16.29
N VAL A 202 3.31 -17.27 16.07
CA VAL A 202 4.60 -17.19 16.76
C VAL A 202 5.63 -16.43 15.91
N CYS A 203 6.43 -15.58 16.56
CA CYS A 203 7.60 -14.92 15.95
C CYS A 203 8.71 -15.95 15.71
N THR A 204 9.21 -16.01 14.49
CA THR A 204 10.21 -16.99 14.05
C THR A 204 11.64 -16.44 14.06
N ILE A 205 11.79 -15.14 14.28
CA ILE A 205 13.08 -14.44 14.39
C ILE A 205 13.00 -13.34 15.46
N ASP A 206 14.14 -12.94 15.97
CA ASP A 206 14.29 -11.74 16.80
C ASP A 206 14.19 -10.48 15.94
N GLY A 207 13.63 -9.39 16.50
CA GLY A 207 13.55 -8.11 15.81
C GLY A 207 12.50 -7.17 16.37
N VAL A 208 12.07 -6.19 15.57
CA VAL A 208 10.92 -5.34 15.87
C VAL A 208 9.71 -5.81 15.07
N LEU A 209 8.56 -5.91 15.73
CA LEU A 209 7.28 -6.21 15.07
C LEU A 209 6.87 -4.99 14.24
N ARG A 210 7.26 -4.99 12.95
CA ARG A 210 7.09 -3.85 12.05
C ARG A 210 5.71 -3.82 11.38
N GLY A 211 5.03 -4.94 11.36
CA GLY A 211 3.70 -5.04 10.79
C GLY A 211 2.87 -6.10 11.50
N LEU A 212 1.60 -5.79 11.73
CA LEU A 212 0.62 -6.67 12.35
C LEU A 212 -0.76 -6.27 11.85
N ILE A 213 -1.53 -7.25 11.38
CA ILE A 213 -2.92 -7.04 10.97
C ILE A 213 -3.75 -6.53 12.15
N ALA A 214 -4.81 -5.77 11.88
CA ALA A 214 -5.64 -5.21 12.96
C ALA A 214 -6.41 -6.31 13.70
N ASP A 215 -6.63 -6.05 14.99
CA ASP A 215 -7.43 -6.92 15.84
C ASP A 215 -8.85 -7.12 15.28
N GLY A 216 -9.40 -8.31 15.41
CA GLY A 216 -10.74 -8.65 14.90
C GLY A 216 -10.85 -8.82 13.38
N ILE A 217 -9.79 -8.60 12.60
CA ILE A 217 -9.82 -8.84 11.15
C ILE A 217 -9.87 -10.35 10.86
N PRO A 218 -10.81 -10.82 10.03
CA PRO A 218 -10.85 -12.21 9.62
C PRO A 218 -9.66 -12.55 8.71
N VAL A 219 -8.95 -13.58 9.04
CA VAL A 219 -7.80 -14.09 8.28
C VAL A 219 -8.03 -15.55 7.87
N ARG A 220 -7.33 -15.96 6.82
CA ARG A 220 -7.28 -17.37 6.39
C ARG A 220 -5.92 -17.96 6.76
N LYS A 221 -5.90 -19.26 7.04
CA LYS A 221 -4.65 -20.00 7.30
C LYS A 221 -3.62 -19.73 6.18
N GLY A 222 -2.40 -19.38 6.59
CA GLY A 222 -1.31 -19.03 5.67
C GLY A 222 -1.32 -17.59 5.17
N MET A 223 -2.38 -16.80 5.43
CA MET A 223 -2.41 -15.38 5.09
C MET A 223 -1.30 -14.63 5.82
N LYS A 224 -0.58 -13.76 5.11
CA LYS A 224 0.41 -12.88 5.73
C LYS A 224 -0.31 -11.93 6.69
N SER A 225 -0.02 -12.05 7.98
CA SER A 225 -0.69 -11.30 9.04
C SER A 225 0.27 -10.47 9.90
N GLY A 226 1.58 -10.62 9.70
CA GLY A 226 2.60 -9.81 10.38
C GLY A 226 3.93 -9.79 9.65
N ASP A 227 4.85 -8.95 10.15
CA ASP A 227 6.19 -8.75 9.60
C ASP A 227 7.14 -8.34 10.73
N VAL A 228 8.19 -9.13 10.96
CA VAL A 228 9.28 -8.81 11.92
C VAL A 228 10.46 -8.26 11.14
N ASP A 229 10.99 -7.12 11.56
CA ASP A 229 12.20 -6.55 10.99
C ASP A 229 13.42 -6.92 11.86
N PRO A 230 14.33 -7.78 11.35
CA PRO A 230 15.47 -8.27 12.14
C PRO A 230 16.50 -7.18 12.49
N ARG A 231 16.44 -6.01 11.83
CA ARG A 231 17.32 -4.88 12.14
C ARG A 231 17.03 -4.24 13.49
N GLY A 232 15.85 -4.50 14.09
CA GLY A 232 15.47 -4.02 15.42
C GLY A 232 15.26 -2.50 15.52
N ASN A 233 15.25 -1.78 14.39
CA ASN A 233 15.04 -0.33 14.41
C ASN A 233 13.54 0.00 14.45
N VAL A 234 13.07 0.49 15.59
CA VAL A 234 11.67 0.85 15.85
C VAL A 234 11.17 1.94 14.92
N GLU A 235 12.03 2.88 14.53
CA GLU A 235 11.66 3.99 13.63
C GLU A 235 11.23 3.51 12.25
N ASN A 236 11.73 2.34 11.80
CA ASN A 236 11.27 1.71 10.57
C ASN A 236 9.79 1.29 10.60
N CYS A 237 9.16 1.27 11.77
CA CYS A 237 7.74 0.99 11.91
C CYS A 237 6.87 2.19 11.53
N TYR A 238 7.39 3.41 11.64
CA TYR A 238 6.66 4.67 11.52
C TYR A 238 7.04 5.51 10.29
N THR A 239 7.97 5.03 9.48
CA THR A 239 8.39 5.67 8.24
C THR A 239 8.16 4.76 7.04
N VAL A 240 7.88 5.36 5.87
CA VAL A 240 7.71 4.59 4.62
C VAL A 240 9.02 3.91 4.23
N SER A 241 8.91 2.73 3.63
CA SER A 241 10.08 1.94 3.27
C SER A 241 10.77 2.47 2.00
N ASP A 242 12.05 2.09 1.84
CA ASP A 242 12.83 2.21 0.61
C ASP A 242 12.05 1.73 -0.62
N LYS A 243 11.38 0.59 -0.50
CA LYS A 243 10.54 0.04 -1.56
C LYS A 243 9.37 0.96 -1.91
N ALA A 244 8.65 1.46 -0.91
CA ALA A 244 7.51 2.36 -1.12
C ALA A 244 7.97 3.68 -1.76
N THR A 245 9.13 4.20 -1.35
CA THR A 245 9.73 5.41 -1.91
C THR A 245 10.16 5.21 -3.37
N ALA A 246 10.81 4.08 -3.69
CA ALA A 246 11.25 3.78 -5.06
C ALA A 246 10.04 3.60 -6.00
N VAL A 247 9.04 2.83 -5.58
CA VAL A 247 7.79 2.62 -6.36
C VAL A 247 7.06 3.94 -6.56
N GLY A 248 6.97 4.79 -5.53
CA GLY A 248 6.38 6.12 -5.63
C GLY A 248 7.12 7.03 -6.62
N GLY A 249 8.44 6.92 -6.70
CA GLY A 249 9.26 7.61 -7.70
C GLY A 249 8.92 7.18 -9.13
N GLY A 250 8.77 5.87 -9.37
CA GLY A 250 8.36 5.35 -10.66
C GLY A 250 6.94 5.77 -11.05
N VAL A 251 6.00 5.80 -10.11
CA VAL A 251 4.64 6.30 -10.37
C VAL A 251 4.66 7.78 -10.76
N LEU A 252 5.43 8.60 -10.05
CA LEU A 252 5.59 10.03 -10.36
C LEU A 252 6.15 10.22 -11.77
N GLU A 253 7.23 9.49 -12.12
CA GLU A 253 7.81 9.50 -13.46
C GLU A 253 6.77 9.16 -14.54
N ALA A 254 6.05 8.06 -14.35
CA ALA A 254 5.03 7.59 -15.29
C ALA A 254 3.93 8.63 -15.51
N ILE A 255 3.41 9.23 -14.42
CA ILE A 255 2.36 10.25 -14.51
C ILE A 255 2.86 11.49 -15.26
N LEU A 256 4.03 12.02 -14.91
CA LEU A 256 4.57 13.22 -15.55
C LEU A 256 4.89 12.99 -17.04
N HIS A 257 5.49 11.83 -17.35
CA HIS A 257 5.83 11.48 -18.73
C HIS A 257 4.58 11.30 -19.61
N LEU A 258 3.57 10.56 -19.13
CA LEU A 258 2.38 10.21 -19.91
C LEU A 258 1.38 11.36 -20.01
N SER A 259 1.32 12.24 -19.01
CA SER A 259 0.43 13.41 -19.04
C SER A 259 0.97 14.56 -19.90
N GLY A 260 2.26 14.55 -20.25
CA GLY A 260 2.92 15.68 -20.93
C GLY A 260 3.03 16.95 -20.07
N ALA A 261 2.75 16.88 -18.77
CA ALA A 261 2.64 18.07 -17.89
C ALA A 261 3.92 18.92 -17.76
N LEU A 262 5.06 18.40 -18.21
CA LEU A 262 6.34 19.12 -18.22
C LEU A 262 6.78 19.55 -19.65
N LEU A 263 5.95 19.26 -20.66
CA LEU A 263 6.23 19.58 -22.07
C LEU A 263 5.43 20.79 -22.58
N GLU A 264 4.66 21.44 -21.71
CA GLU A 264 3.96 22.68 -22.04
C GLU A 264 4.97 23.83 -22.03
N ASP A 265 5.21 24.38 -23.23
CA ASP A 265 5.99 25.60 -23.51
C ASP A 265 5.27 26.86 -23.03
#